data_c9e753b37242be26e19ec2a1ec8ec927
#
_entry.id   c9e753b37242be26e19ec2a1ec8ec927
#
_cell.length_a   1.000
_cell.length_b   1.000
_cell.length_c   1.000
_cell.angle_alpha   90.00
_cell.angle_beta   90.00
_cell.angle_gamma   90.00
#
_symmetry.space_group_name_H-M   'P 1'
#
loop_
_entity.id
_entity.type
_entity.pdbx_description
1 polymer ?
#
loop_
_entity_poly.entity_id
_entity_poly.type
_entity_poly.pdbx_seq_one_letter_code
_entity_poly.pdbx_strand_id
1 'polypeptide(L)'
;QEGNTRFIYMLPVNSKEALVEYTVFSKKLLDYSSYESGIKSYLDRKGIINYTIIRKEQGVIPMTCYPFSAHNSFNILNIGTNGGWTKASTGYTFNNCSKKTRDLINYLKRNSNLLKFEKITRFYFYDMLFLDVLATNNNLGSELFSKLFHKVDVKTIFRFLDDSTNFLEDFKIISTFPKKIFLNALIKRFFNKI
;
A
#
# COMPACT_ATOMS: atom_id res chain seq x y z
N GLN A 1 19.09 -1.17 -6.64
CA GLN A 1 17.80 -0.59 -7.04
C GLN A 1 17.90 -0.08 -8.47
N GLU A 2 17.04 -0.53 -9.35
CA GLU A 2 17.04 -0.12 -10.77
C GLU A 2 16.11 1.09 -10.98
N GLY A 3 16.22 2.11 -10.12
CA GLY A 3 15.49 3.36 -10.26
C GLY A 3 14.04 3.40 -9.77
N ASN A 4 13.46 2.26 -9.37
CA ASN A 4 12.09 2.17 -8.86
C ASN A 4 12.06 1.63 -7.42
N THR A 5 11.05 2.03 -6.65
CA THR A 5 10.73 1.40 -5.37
C THR A 5 10.28 -0.03 -5.62
N ARG A 6 10.99 -0.99 -5.05
CA ARG A 6 10.70 -2.42 -5.18
C ARG A 6 11.13 -3.19 -3.96
N PHE A 7 10.47 -4.30 -3.67
CA PHE A 7 10.81 -5.18 -2.57
C PHE A 7 10.40 -6.63 -2.88
N ILE A 8 11.01 -7.54 -2.13
CA ILE A 8 10.60 -8.94 -2.11
C ILE A 8 9.84 -9.18 -0.81
N TYR A 9 8.70 -9.79 -0.93
CA TYR A 9 7.93 -10.34 0.17
C TYR A 9 8.08 -11.85 0.18
N MET A 10 8.49 -12.42 1.30
CA MET A 10 8.61 -13.87 1.47
C MET A 10 7.76 -14.29 2.65
N LEU A 11 6.76 -15.12 2.39
CA LEU A 11 5.88 -15.70 3.39
C LEU A 11 6.08 -17.21 3.46
N PRO A 12 6.69 -17.74 4.52
CA PRO A 12 6.82 -19.17 4.69
C PRO A 12 5.45 -19.79 4.99
N VAL A 13 5.08 -20.83 4.23
CA VAL A 13 3.90 -21.65 4.49
C VAL A 13 4.27 -22.77 5.46
N ASN A 14 5.46 -23.36 5.27
CA ASN A 14 6.05 -24.36 6.15
C ASN A 14 7.58 -24.34 5.99
N SER A 15 8.28 -25.29 6.58
CA SER A 15 9.76 -25.36 6.53
C SER A 15 10.35 -25.58 5.14
N LYS A 16 9.55 -25.97 4.14
CA LYS A 16 9.98 -26.30 2.77
C LYS A 16 9.28 -25.48 1.69
N GLU A 17 8.22 -24.74 2.04
CA GLU A 17 7.40 -24.01 1.09
C GLU A 17 7.24 -22.55 1.52
N ALA A 18 7.37 -21.65 0.57
CA ALA A 18 7.14 -20.22 0.78
C ALA A 18 6.51 -19.58 -0.46
N LEU A 19 5.65 -18.58 -0.23
CA LEU A 19 5.29 -17.62 -1.24
C LEU A 19 6.43 -16.59 -1.36
N VAL A 20 6.88 -16.34 -2.57
CA VAL A 20 7.89 -15.31 -2.86
C VAL A 20 7.30 -14.35 -3.87
N GLU A 21 7.10 -13.12 -3.47
CA GLU A 21 6.49 -12.07 -4.28
C GLU A 21 7.49 -10.95 -4.57
N TYR A 22 7.63 -10.57 -5.83
CA TYR A 22 8.40 -9.41 -6.27
C TYR A 22 7.46 -8.27 -6.62
N THR A 23 7.41 -7.27 -5.77
CA THR A 23 6.53 -6.10 -5.91
C THR A 23 7.32 -4.89 -6.38
N VAL A 24 6.79 -4.20 -7.39
CA VAL A 24 7.39 -3.00 -7.97
C VAL A 24 6.37 -1.87 -7.98
N PHE A 25 6.72 -0.73 -7.39
CA PHE A 25 5.95 0.51 -7.51
C PHE A 25 6.36 1.20 -8.80
N SER A 26 5.50 1.20 -9.79
CA SER A 26 5.79 1.80 -11.09
C SER A 26 4.52 2.30 -11.77
N LYS A 27 4.64 3.40 -12.53
CA LYS A 27 3.57 3.88 -13.42
C LYS A 27 3.35 2.97 -14.63
N LYS A 28 4.34 2.18 -14.99
CA LYS A 28 4.29 1.22 -16.09
C LYS A 28 4.63 -0.16 -15.55
N LEU A 29 3.92 -1.17 -16.02
CA LEU A 29 4.22 -2.56 -15.70
C LEU A 29 5.56 -2.93 -16.35
N LEU A 30 6.30 -3.80 -15.69
CA LEU A 30 7.47 -4.44 -16.27
C LEU A 30 7.05 -5.62 -17.16
N ASP A 31 7.94 -6.07 -17.99
CA ASP A 31 7.77 -7.33 -18.71
C ASP A 31 7.74 -8.50 -17.74
N TYR A 32 6.97 -9.53 -18.05
CA TYR A 32 6.85 -10.72 -17.22
C TYR A 32 8.21 -11.35 -16.87
N SER A 33 9.13 -11.43 -17.82
CA SER A 33 10.48 -11.93 -17.65
C SER A 33 11.30 -11.12 -16.65
N SER A 34 11.05 -9.83 -16.52
CA SER A 34 11.71 -8.96 -15.54
C SER A 34 11.29 -9.30 -14.11
N TYR A 35 10.01 -9.63 -13.89
CA TYR A 35 9.54 -10.09 -12.57
C TYR A 35 10.16 -11.44 -12.21
N GLU A 36 10.19 -12.40 -13.13
CA GLU A 36 10.81 -13.71 -12.91
C GLU A 36 12.32 -13.59 -12.60
N SER A 37 13.04 -12.77 -13.38
CA SER A 37 14.45 -12.50 -13.16
C SER A 37 14.72 -11.86 -11.79
N GLY A 38 13.85 -10.96 -11.35
CA GLY A 38 13.93 -10.32 -10.03
C GLY A 38 13.80 -11.34 -8.89
N ILE A 39 12.83 -12.26 -8.98
CA ILE A 39 12.66 -13.35 -8.01
C ILE A 39 13.87 -14.29 -8.03
N LYS A 40 14.28 -14.75 -9.20
CA LYS A 40 15.44 -15.63 -9.35
C LYS A 40 16.70 -15.01 -8.74
N SER A 41 17.03 -13.78 -9.11
CA SER A 41 18.19 -13.07 -8.58
C SER A 41 18.15 -12.92 -7.05
N TYR A 42 16.96 -12.77 -6.47
CA TYR A 42 16.83 -12.73 -5.02
C TYR A 42 17.09 -14.10 -4.38
N LEU A 43 16.51 -15.17 -4.92
CA LEU A 43 16.71 -16.54 -4.43
C LEU A 43 18.18 -16.95 -4.55
N ASP A 44 18.84 -16.67 -5.67
CA ASP A 44 20.28 -16.93 -5.89
C ASP A 44 21.13 -16.23 -4.82
N ARG A 45 20.87 -14.94 -4.53
CA ARG A 45 21.56 -14.20 -3.45
C ARG A 45 21.34 -14.78 -2.06
N LYS A 46 20.23 -15.49 -1.85
CA LYS A 46 19.93 -16.19 -0.60
C LYS A 46 20.49 -17.61 -0.56
N GLY A 47 21.19 -18.06 -1.61
CA GLY A 47 21.70 -19.41 -1.73
C GLY A 47 20.63 -20.47 -1.99
N ILE A 48 19.42 -20.04 -2.38
CA ILE A 48 18.30 -20.94 -2.69
C ILE A 48 18.37 -21.26 -4.19
N ILE A 49 19.10 -22.32 -4.53
CA ILE A 49 19.38 -22.70 -5.94
C ILE A 49 18.45 -23.82 -6.40
N ASN A 50 18.14 -24.76 -5.49
CA ASN A 50 17.32 -25.93 -5.79
C ASN A 50 15.91 -25.73 -5.25
N TYR A 51 14.98 -25.37 -6.12
CA TYR A 51 13.56 -25.21 -5.80
C TYR A 51 12.66 -25.62 -6.96
N THR A 52 11.44 -26.00 -6.65
CA THR A 52 10.38 -26.28 -7.64
C THR A 52 9.30 -25.22 -7.51
N ILE A 53 8.91 -24.63 -8.64
CA ILE A 53 7.79 -23.70 -8.67
C ILE A 53 6.49 -24.49 -8.72
N ILE A 54 5.70 -24.41 -7.66
CA ILE A 54 4.40 -25.09 -7.56
C ILE A 54 3.32 -24.29 -8.27
N ARG A 55 3.34 -22.94 -8.12
CA ARG A 55 2.34 -22.03 -8.70
C ARG A 55 2.95 -20.69 -9.03
N LYS A 56 2.45 -20.05 -10.09
CA LYS A 56 2.78 -18.67 -10.46
C LYS A 56 1.52 -17.83 -10.47
N GLU A 57 1.63 -16.64 -9.94
CA GLU A 57 0.57 -15.62 -9.97
C GLU A 57 1.16 -14.28 -10.41
N GLN A 58 0.36 -13.48 -11.08
CA GLN A 58 0.68 -12.11 -11.42
C GLN A 58 -0.55 -11.26 -11.19
N GLY A 59 -0.36 -10.08 -10.64
CA GLY A 59 -1.44 -9.14 -10.35
C GLY A 59 -0.99 -7.70 -10.46
N VAL A 60 -1.96 -6.81 -10.55
CA VAL A 60 -1.76 -5.36 -10.52
C VAL A 60 -2.62 -4.78 -9.40
N ILE A 61 -1.97 -4.13 -8.44
CA ILE A 61 -2.66 -3.44 -7.35
C ILE A 61 -2.68 -1.95 -7.69
N PRO A 62 -3.86 -1.32 -7.84
CA PRO A 62 -3.95 0.10 -8.14
C PRO A 62 -3.49 0.93 -6.94
N MET A 63 -2.35 1.59 -7.06
CA MET A 63 -1.81 2.55 -6.10
C MET A 63 -2.39 3.93 -6.40
N THR A 64 -3.58 4.22 -5.92
CA THR A 64 -4.33 5.43 -6.27
C THR A 64 -5.24 5.90 -5.14
N CYS A 65 -5.39 7.22 -5.04
CA CYS A 65 -6.44 7.88 -4.25
C CYS A 65 -7.65 8.26 -5.10
N TYR A 66 -8.00 7.44 -6.10
CA TYR A 66 -9.23 7.62 -6.85
C TYR A 66 -10.44 7.56 -5.91
N PRO A 67 -11.42 8.45 -6.03
CA PRO A 67 -12.59 8.48 -5.15
C PRO A 67 -13.59 7.36 -5.51
N PHE A 68 -13.27 6.11 -5.23
CA PHE A 68 -14.10 4.93 -5.56
C PHE A 68 -15.53 5.04 -5.02
N SER A 69 -15.72 5.72 -3.89
CA SER A 69 -17.03 5.96 -3.29
C SER A 69 -17.99 6.77 -4.18
N ALA A 70 -17.47 7.50 -5.19
CA ALA A 70 -18.29 8.20 -6.17
C ALA A 70 -19.14 7.25 -7.04
N HIS A 71 -18.79 5.97 -7.09
CA HIS A 71 -19.54 4.92 -7.80
C HIS A 71 -20.53 4.17 -6.90
N ASN A 72 -20.63 4.53 -5.62
CA ASN A 72 -21.61 3.97 -4.73
C ASN A 72 -22.98 4.63 -4.94
N SER A 73 -24.06 3.93 -4.59
CA SER A 73 -25.41 4.46 -4.59
C SER A 73 -26.12 4.14 -3.27
N PHE A 74 -27.39 4.49 -3.17
CA PHE A 74 -28.18 4.16 -1.97
C PHE A 74 -28.15 2.65 -1.67
N ASN A 75 -28.25 1.82 -2.72
CA ASN A 75 -28.37 0.36 -2.62
C ASN A 75 -27.11 -0.41 -3.10
N ILE A 76 -26.08 0.27 -3.62
CA ILE A 76 -24.87 -0.37 -4.17
C ILE A 76 -23.66 0.19 -3.45
N LEU A 77 -22.88 -0.71 -2.87
CA LEU A 77 -21.58 -0.42 -2.28
C LEU A 77 -20.50 -1.22 -3.00
N ASN A 78 -19.51 -0.53 -3.57
CA ASN A 78 -18.30 -1.16 -4.06
C ASN A 78 -17.40 -1.51 -2.87
N ILE A 79 -16.87 -2.73 -2.83
CA ILE A 79 -16.05 -3.24 -1.74
C ILE A 79 -14.69 -3.73 -2.24
N GLY A 80 -13.78 -4.03 -1.31
CA GLY A 80 -12.44 -4.49 -1.65
C GLY A 80 -11.64 -3.45 -2.44
N THR A 81 -10.82 -3.89 -3.39
CA THR A 81 -10.00 -2.99 -4.24
C THR A 81 -10.89 -2.02 -5.03
N ASN A 82 -12.01 -2.47 -5.59
CA ASN A 82 -12.95 -1.64 -6.32
C ASN A 82 -13.71 -0.65 -5.45
N GLY A 83 -13.73 -0.85 -4.13
CA GLY A 83 -14.30 0.06 -3.15
C GLY A 83 -13.26 0.98 -2.49
N GLY A 84 -11.98 0.91 -2.91
CA GLY A 84 -10.91 1.69 -2.30
C GLY A 84 -10.54 1.21 -0.89
N TRP A 85 -10.75 -0.07 -0.58
CA TRP A 85 -10.39 -0.64 0.73
C TRP A 85 -8.93 -1.07 0.81
N THR A 86 -8.22 -1.07 -0.31
CA THR A 86 -6.77 -1.21 -0.38
C THR A 86 -6.11 0.09 0.03
N LYS A 87 -5.11 0.02 0.90
CA LYS A 87 -4.35 1.21 1.28
C LYS A 87 -3.59 1.76 0.08
N ALA A 88 -3.92 2.97 -0.33
CA ALA A 88 -3.49 3.56 -1.59
C ALA A 88 -1.95 3.67 -1.71
N SER A 89 -1.25 3.95 -0.61
CA SER A 89 0.20 4.17 -0.59
C SER A 89 1.06 2.90 -0.55
N THR A 90 0.49 1.74 -0.18
CA THR A 90 1.27 0.52 0.04
C THR A 90 0.66 -0.74 -0.56
N GLY A 91 -0.59 -0.71 -1.02
CA GLY A 91 -1.31 -1.90 -1.47
C GLY A 91 -1.79 -2.82 -0.35
N TYR A 92 -1.63 -2.42 0.92
CA TYR A 92 -2.04 -3.23 2.07
C TYR A 92 -3.56 -3.38 2.12
N THR A 93 -4.07 -4.60 2.04
CA THR A 93 -5.48 -4.85 1.73
C THR A 93 -6.18 -5.73 2.75
N PHE A 94 -5.58 -6.85 3.13
CA PHE A 94 -6.27 -7.93 3.84
C PHE A 94 -6.92 -7.47 5.16
N ASN A 95 -6.16 -6.82 6.01
CA ASN A 95 -6.65 -6.38 7.33
C ASN A 95 -7.68 -5.25 7.20
N ASN A 96 -7.45 -4.32 6.27
CA ASN A 96 -8.38 -3.23 5.98
C ASN A 96 -9.73 -3.78 5.48
N CYS A 97 -9.71 -4.74 4.54
CA CYS A 97 -10.93 -5.38 4.06
C CYS A 97 -11.65 -6.14 5.18
N SER A 98 -10.93 -6.89 6.00
CA SER A 98 -11.51 -7.62 7.14
C SER A 98 -12.18 -6.69 8.14
N LYS A 99 -11.54 -5.56 8.47
CA LYS A 99 -12.07 -4.53 9.37
C LYS A 99 -13.32 -3.88 8.78
N LYS A 100 -13.21 -3.36 7.56
CA LYS A 100 -14.34 -2.71 6.87
C LYS A 100 -15.53 -3.65 6.65
N THR A 101 -15.30 -4.93 6.41
CA THR A 101 -16.38 -5.93 6.32
C THR A 101 -17.13 -6.06 7.65
N ARG A 102 -16.44 -6.13 8.78
CA ARG A 102 -17.08 -6.14 10.10
C ARG A 102 -17.88 -4.86 10.35
N ASP A 103 -17.29 -3.71 10.00
CA ASP A 103 -17.93 -2.40 10.15
C ASP A 103 -19.18 -2.31 9.27
N LEU A 104 -19.13 -2.81 8.04
CA LEU A 104 -20.27 -2.87 7.11
C LEU A 104 -21.40 -3.74 7.67
N ILE A 105 -21.09 -4.93 8.18
CA ILE A 105 -22.10 -5.81 8.80
C ILE A 105 -22.81 -5.09 9.96
N ASN A 106 -22.05 -4.38 10.79
CA ASN A 106 -22.65 -3.64 11.91
C ASN A 106 -23.43 -2.41 11.44
N TYR A 107 -22.99 -1.75 10.39
CA TYR A 107 -23.67 -0.62 9.78
C TYR A 107 -25.04 -1.03 9.21
N LEU A 108 -25.11 -2.15 8.47
CA LEU A 108 -26.32 -2.66 7.85
C LEU A 108 -27.40 -3.07 8.84
N LYS A 109 -27.06 -3.39 10.09
CA LYS A 109 -28.04 -3.67 11.15
C LYS A 109 -28.92 -2.48 11.50
N ARG A 110 -28.47 -1.25 11.20
CA ARG A 110 -29.13 0.00 11.62
C ARG A 110 -29.34 1.01 10.49
N ASN A 111 -28.80 0.76 9.31
CA ASN A 111 -28.80 1.69 8.19
C ASN A 111 -29.05 0.97 6.88
N SER A 112 -29.82 1.59 5.99
CA SER A 112 -30.06 1.11 4.63
C SER A 112 -29.32 1.93 3.55
N ASN A 113 -28.85 3.13 3.88
CA ASN A 113 -28.23 4.03 2.90
C ASN A 113 -26.71 3.79 2.83
N LEU A 114 -26.28 3.04 1.83
CA LEU A 114 -24.88 2.67 1.62
C LEU A 114 -23.97 3.85 1.22
N LEU A 115 -24.53 4.95 0.69
CA LEU A 115 -23.74 6.16 0.40
C LEU A 115 -23.08 6.78 1.65
N LYS A 116 -23.64 6.53 2.84
CA LYS A 116 -23.15 7.09 4.10
C LYS A 116 -22.15 6.20 4.83
N PHE A 117 -21.84 5.03 4.27
CA PHE A 117 -20.91 4.09 4.90
C PHE A 117 -19.46 4.56 4.86
N GLU A 118 -18.99 4.94 3.67
CA GLU A 118 -17.59 5.38 3.48
C GLU A 118 -17.37 6.80 3.98
N LYS A 119 -16.22 7.00 4.66
CA LYS A 119 -15.79 8.31 5.15
C LYS A 119 -14.36 8.56 4.76
N ILE A 120 -14.10 9.75 4.27
CA ILE A 120 -12.72 10.22 4.05
C ILE A 120 -12.08 10.49 5.40
N THR A 121 -10.91 9.89 5.63
CA THR A 121 -10.14 10.06 6.86
C THR A 121 -8.84 10.82 6.58
N ARG A 122 -8.12 11.22 7.64
CA ARG A 122 -6.79 11.83 7.49
C ARG A 122 -5.77 10.91 6.82
N PHE A 123 -5.95 9.60 6.93
CA PHE A 123 -5.07 8.61 6.28
C PHE A 123 -5.16 8.66 4.77
N TYR A 124 -6.33 8.93 4.20
CA TYR A 124 -6.49 9.18 2.77
C TYR A 124 -5.59 10.34 2.31
N PHE A 125 -5.52 11.43 3.09
CA PHE A 125 -4.64 12.56 2.79
C PHE A 125 -3.16 12.19 2.89
N TYR A 126 -2.77 11.39 3.90
CA TYR A 126 -1.39 10.91 4.03
C TYR A 126 -0.98 10.02 2.86
N ASP A 127 -1.85 9.10 2.46
CA ASP A 127 -1.63 8.23 1.31
C ASP A 127 -1.49 9.03 0.01
N MET A 128 -2.36 9.98 -0.21
CA MET A 128 -2.33 10.86 -1.37
C MET A 128 -0.99 11.61 -1.48
N LEU A 129 -0.53 12.18 -0.39
CA LEU A 129 0.73 12.92 -0.36
C LEU A 129 1.94 12.00 -0.56
N PHE A 130 1.90 10.80 0.00
CA PHE A 130 2.95 9.79 -0.18
C PHE A 130 3.02 9.30 -1.64
N LEU A 131 1.88 9.10 -2.29
CA LEU A 131 1.81 8.77 -3.72
C LEU A 131 2.37 9.88 -4.61
N ASP A 132 2.10 11.15 -4.31
CA ASP A 132 2.69 12.28 -5.05
C ASP A 132 4.22 12.28 -4.94
N VAL A 133 4.75 11.98 -3.76
CA VAL A 133 6.20 11.84 -3.55
C VAL A 133 6.75 10.67 -4.34
N LEU A 134 6.14 9.49 -4.29
CA LEU A 134 6.60 8.32 -5.06
C LEU A 134 6.45 8.54 -6.57
N ALA A 135 5.42 9.25 -7.03
CA ALA A 135 5.22 9.54 -8.45
C ALA A 135 6.34 10.40 -9.05
N THR A 136 6.95 11.26 -8.23
CA THR A 136 8.03 12.18 -8.65
C THR A 136 9.43 11.75 -8.24
N ASN A 137 9.54 10.94 -7.18
CA ASN A 137 10.80 10.52 -6.55
C ASN A 137 10.80 9.02 -6.24
N ASN A 138 10.42 8.20 -7.20
CA ASN A 138 10.24 6.76 -6.99
C ASN A 138 11.54 6.05 -6.51
N ASN A 139 12.70 6.54 -6.92
CA ASN A 139 13.99 6.03 -6.49
C ASN A 139 14.26 6.18 -4.98
N LEU A 140 13.54 7.05 -4.29
CA LEU A 140 13.69 7.28 -2.85
C LEU A 140 12.91 6.29 -1.98
N GLY A 141 11.99 5.51 -2.54
CA GLY A 141 11.09 4.67 -1.75
C GLY A 141 11.81 3.72 -0.79
N SER A 142 12.87 3.05 -1.23
CA SER A 142 13.64 2.17 -0.33
C SER A 142 14.25 2.93 0.85
N GLU A 143 14.79 4.13 0.62
CA GLU A 143 15.33 4.96 1.69
C GLU A 143 14.22 5.40 2.66
N LEU A 144 13.06 5.80 2.13
CA LEU A 144 11.91 6.22 2.93
C LEU A 144 11.42 5.08 3.83
N PHE A 145 11.21 3.89 3.26
CA PHE A 145 10.79 2.72 4.03
C PHE A 145 11.87 2.27 5.02
N SER A 146 13.14 2.23 4.63
CA SER A 146 14.22 1.89 5.56
C SER A 146 14.27 2.84 6.76
N LYS A 147 14.19 4.14 6.53
CA LYS A 147 14.16 5.14 7.62
C LYS A 147 12.96 4.94 8.54
N LEU A 148 11.78 4.65 7.97
CA LEU A 148 10.57 4.39 8.73
C LEU A 148 10.77 3.20 9.68
N PHE A 149 11.19 2.04 9.15
CA PHE A 149 11.37 0.81 9.93
C PHE A 149 12.53 0.88 10.93
N HIS A 150 13.54 1.74 10.70
CA HIS A 150 14.62 1.95 11.67
C HIS A 150 14.22 2.87 12.82
N LYS A 151 13.32 3.84 12.60
CA LYS A 151 13.02 4.90 13.58
C LYS A 151 11.71 4.69 14.32
N VAL A 152 10.82 3.88 13.77
CA VAL A 152 9.49 3.65 14.35
C VAL A 152 9.32 2.18 14.67
N ASP A 153 8.74 1.89 15.82
CA ASP A 153 8.37 0.54 16.22
C ASP A 153 7.41 -0.10 15.20
N VAL A 154 7.66 -1.37 14.89
CA VAL A 154 6.92 -2.11 13.86
C VAL A 154 5.43 -2.21 14.15
N LYS A 155 5.03 -2.31 15.43
CA LYS A 155 3.62 -2.34 15.82
C LYS A 155 2.92 -1.02 15.49
N THR A 156 3.62 0.10 15.71
CA THR A 156 3.12 1.44 15.34
C THR A 156 3.00 1.58 13.83
N ILE A 157 3.96 1.05 13.05
CA ILE A 157 3.88 1.02 11.59
C ILE A 157 2.65 0.22 11.12
N PHE A 158 2.43 -0.97 11.65
CA PHE A 158 1.24 -1.77 11.29
C PHE A 158 -0.07 -1.08 11.67
N ARG A 159 -0.13 -0.44 12.84
CA ARG A 159 -1.30 0.35 13.23
C ARG A 159 -1.56 1.51 12.26
N PHE A 160 -0.50 2.14 11.74
CA PHE A 160 -0.63 3.18 10.72
C PHE A 160 -1.14 2.61 9.39
N LEU A 161 -0.67 1.43 8.97
CA LEU A 161 -1.18 0.73 7.79
C LEU A 161 -2.66 0.32 7.95
N ASP A 162 -3.10 0.08 9.17
CA ASP A 162 -4.50 -0.25 9.54
C ASP A 162 -5.37 0.99 9.79
N ASP A 163 -4.89 2.20 9.48
CA ASP A 163 -5.58 3.48 9.73
C ASP A 163 -6.05 3.64 11.20
N SER A 164 -5.24 3.17 12.17
CA SER A 164 -5.61 3.08 13.58
C SER A 164 -4.65 3.77 14.55
N THR A 165 -3.68 4.55 14.06
CA THR A 165 -2.80 5.38 14.87
C THR A 165 -3.50 6.65 15.35
N ASN A 166 -3.03 7.20 16.49
CA ASN A 166 -3.41 8.52 16.96
C ASN A 166 -2.52 9.62 16.35
N PHE A 167 -2.84 10.90 16.61
CA PHE A 167 -2.10 12.02 16.02
C PHE A 167 -0.62 12.09 16.44
N LEU A 168 -0.27 11.67 17.66
CA LEU A 168 1.13 11.67 18.13
C LEU A 168 1.94 10.60 17.40
N GLU A 169 1.34 9.43 17.18
CA GLU A 169 1.96 8.35 16.39
C GLU A 169 2.09 8.74 14.93
N ASP A 170 1.06 9.39 14.34
CA ASP A 170 1.12 9.93 12.98
C ASP A 170 2.27 10.92 12.86
N PHE A 171 2.39 11.85 13.80
CA PHE A 171 3.48 12.83 13.80
C PHE A 171 4.86 12.17 13.91
N LYS A 172 5.00 11.14 14.76
CA LYS A 172 6.23 10.35 14.88
C LYS A 172 6.61 9.73 13.54
N ILE A 173 5.64 9.11 12.83
CA ILE A 173 5.85 8.50 11.51
C ILE A 173 6.21 9.56 10.47
N ILE A 174 5.42 10.62 10.34
CA ILE A 174 5.62 11.68 9.34
C ILE A 174 6.97 12.38 9.56
N SER A 175 7.41 12.54 10.80
CA SER A 175 8.69 13.18 11.11
C SER A 175 9.93 12.38 10.65
N THR A 176 9.77 11.10 10.31
CA THR A 176 10.86 10.26 9.77
C THR A 176 11.18 10.58 8.32
N PHE A 177 10.23 11.18 7.60
CA PHE A 177 10.35 11.47 6.18
C PHE A 177 11.05 12.82 5.90
N PRO A 178 11.70 12.97 4.73
CA PRO A 178 12.35 14.23 4.34
C PRO A 178 11.34 15.37 4.17
N LYS A 179 11.34 16.31 5.12
CA LYS A 179 10.35 17.41 5.19
C LYS A 179 10.25 18.21 3.89
N LYS A 180 11.39 18.52 3.24
CA LYS A 180 11.44 19.34 2.01
C LYS A 180 10.66 18.70 0.85
N ILE A 181 10.80 17.37 0.66
CA ILE A 181 10.15 16.65 -0.44
C ILE A 181 8.64 16.62 -0.23
N PHE A 182 8.20 16.29 1.00
CA PHE A 182 6.79 16.25 1.34
C PHE A 182 6.14 17.64 1.34
N LEU A 183 6.84 18.66 1.80
CA LEU A 183 6.35 20.05 1.72
C LEU A 183 6.20 20.50 0.27
N ASN A 184 7.16 20.17 -0.61
CA ASN A 184 7.05 20.51 -2.04
C ASN A 184 5.86 19.77 -2.69
N ALA A 185 5.62 18.51 -2.36
CA ALA A 185 4.47 17.77 -2.85
C ALA A 185 3.15 18.42 -2.38
N LEU A 186 3.09 18.81 -1.10
CA LEU A 186 1.95 19.51 -0.53
C LEU A 186 1.67 20.86 -1.24
N ILE A 187 2.70 21.69 -1.42
CA ILE A 187 2.61 22.96 -2.14
C ILE A 187 2.10 22.75 -3.56
N LYS A 188 2.69 21.82 -4.32
CA LYS A 188 2.24 21.51 -5.68
C LYS A 188 0.77 21.14 -5.72
N ARG A 189 0.30 20.31 -4.78
CA ARG A 189 -1.11 19.90 -4.71
C ARG A 189 -2.06 21.07 -4.44
N PHE A 190 -1.68 22.00 -3.58
CA PHE A 190 -2.51 23.17 -3.29
C PHE A 190 -2.56 24.20 -4.43
N PHE A 191 -1.44 24.42 -5.10
CA PHE A 191 -1.32 25.48 -6.10
C PHE A 191 -1.53 25.02 -7.55
N ASN A 192 -1.21 23.76 -7.88
CA ASN A 192 -1.25 23.29 -9.27
C ASN A 192 -2.48 22.44 -9.60
N LYS A 193 -3.44 22.26 -8.68
CA LYS A 193 -4.63 21.41 -8.89
C LYS A 193 -4.30 20.19 -9.76
N ILE A 194 -3.47 19.30 -9.22
CA ILE A 194 -3.18 17.99 -9.85
C ILE A 194 -4.42 17.10 -9.71
#